data_3452b03a308fa17679411e61f86777bb
#
_entry.id   3452b03a308fa17679411e61f86777bb
#
_cell.length_a   1.000
_cell.length_b   1.000
_cell.length_c   1.000
_cell.angle_alpha   90.00
_cell.angle_beta   90.00
_cell.angle_gamma   90.00
#
_symmetry.space_group_name_H-M   'P 1'
#
loop_
_entity.id
_entity.type
_entity.pdbx_description
1 polymer ?
#
loop_
_entity_poly.entity_id
_entity_poly.type
_entity_poly.pdbx_seq_one_letter_code
_entity_poly.pdbx_strand_id
1 'polypeptide(L)'
;MKKALIILKTGSAYREYRRVAGDFEDWIVSRLGQMDRELHVVDVTRGENLPNHHEISGVIITGSHAMVTEHRAWSERSADWLAEAVEDNLAILGICYGHQLLAYALGGKVGKNPFGLELGTVTIELNDGAENDSLFSSFPRQFFAHVSHTQSVILLPPRAVKLGQSERETNQVVRFAERVWGVQFHPEFSMDYXRYEIDRYRHRLTQAGQXPQQLLEQTQETPIXASLLQKFCQILED
;
A
#
# COMPACT_ATOMS: atom_id res chain seq x y z
N MET A 1 8.41 -21.58 -17.61
CA MET A 1 8.32 -21.28 -16.16
C MET A 1 7.79 -19.87 -16.02
N LYS A 2 6.79 -19.63 -15.16
CA LYS A 2 6.18 -18.31 -14.98
C LYS A 2 7.18 -17.35 -14.32
N LYS A 3 7.14 -16.08 -14.71
CA LYS A 3 8.02 -15.06 -14.13
C LYS A 3 7.65 -14.80 -12.67
N ALA A 4 8.65 -14.47 -11.86
CA ALA A 4 8.49 -14.24 -10.43
C ALA A 4 7.70 -12.98 -10.12
N LEU A 5 7.00 -13.00 -8.98
CA LEU A 5 6.43 -11.80 -8.36
C LEU A 5 7.46 -11.25 -7.38
N ILE A 6 7.64 -9.92 -7.37
CA ILE A 6 8.57 -9.24 -6.48
C ILE A 6 7.80 -8.51 -5.39
N ILE A 7 8.24 -8.68 -4.14
CA ILE A 7 7.86 -7.75 -3.06
C ILE A 7 9.01 -6.76 -2.93
N LEU A 8 8.75 -5.51 -3.27
CA LEU A 8 9.71 -4.41 -3.13
C LEU A 8 9.60 -3.90 -1.70
N LYS A 9 10.56 -4.25 -0.86
CA LYS A 9 10.52 -3.93 0.56
C LYS A 9 11.11 -2.53 0.78
N THR A 10 10.25 -1.60 1.24
CA THR A 10 10.63 -0.21 1.49
C THR A 10 10.70 0.11 2.98
N GLY A 11 10.36 -0.85 3.84
CA GLY A 11 10.37 -0.64 5.27
C GLY A 11 10.05 -1.91 6.05
N SER A 12 10.02 -1.77 7.35
CA SER A 12 9.76 -2.89 8.27
C SER A 12 8.83 -2.46 9.40
N ALA A 13 8.09 -3.40 9.93
CA ALA A 13 7.29 -3.21 11.13
C ALA A 13 8.19 -2.94 12.33
N TYR A 14 7.62 -2.43 13.40
CA TYR A 14 8.38 -2.15 14.63
C TYR A 14 9.05 -3.42 15.15
N ARG A 15 10.32 -3.27 15.55
CA ARG A 15 11.20 -4.39 15.92
C ARG A 15 10.57 -5.34 16.94
N GLU A 16 9.94 -4.76 17.95
CA GLU A 16 9.31 -5.55 19.02
C GLU A 16 8.13 -6.38 18.51
N TYR A 17 7.37 -5.87 17.55
CA TYR A 17 6.24 -6.60 17.01
C TYR A 17 6.70 -7.68 16.02
N ARG A 18 7.64 -7.35 15.13
CA ARG A 18 8.07 -8.33 14.12
C ARG A 18 8.82 -9.53 14.68
N ARG A 19 9.37 -9.40 15.90
CA ARG A 19 9.99 -10.55 16.60
C ARG A 19 9.01 -11.68 16.88
N VAL A 20 7.73 -11.37 17.00
CA VAL A 20 6.70 -12.37 17.33
C VAL A 20 5.74 -12.65 16.18
N ALA A 21 5.56 -11.69 15.27
CA ALA A 21 4.49 -11.78 14.26
C ALA A 21 5.00 -11.68 12.81
N GLY A 22 6.32 -11.59 12.60
CA GLY A 22 6.87 -11.40 11.24
C GLY A 22 6.81 -9.96 10.79
N ASP A 23 7.25 -9.70 9.56
CA ASP A 23 7.38 -8.36 9.00
C ASP A 23 6.37 -8.15 7.88
N PHE A 24 6.35 -6.95 7.31
CA PHE A 24 5.39 -6.55 6.27
C PHE A 24 5.33 -7.55 5.11
N GLU A 25 6.48 -7.99 4.61
CA GLU A 25 6.52 -8.95 3.51
C GLU A 25 5.93 -10.31 3.91
N ASP A 26 6.12 -10.73 5.15
CA ASP A 26 5.55 -11.98 5.65
C ASP A 26 4.01 -11.89 5.67
N TRP A 27 3.47 -10.74 6.09
CA TRP A 27 2.03 -10.54 6.14
C TRP A 27 1.42 -10.48 4.74
N ILE A 28 2.13 -9.84 3.80
CA ILE A 28 1.70 -9.83 2.39
C ILE A 28 1.65 -11.27 1.88
N VAL A 29 2.74 -12.03 2.05
CA VAL A 29 2.83 -13.42 1.57
C VAL A 29 1.68 -14.27 2.13
N SER A 30 1.36 -14.08 3.41
CA SER A 30 0.30 -14.86 4.05
C SER A 30 -1.08 -14.66 3.43
N ARG A 31 -1.27 -13.55 2.69
CA ARG A 31 -2.55 -13.21 2.07
C ARG A 31 -2.59 -13.42 0.56
N LEU A 32 -1.48 -13.85 -0.05
CA LEU A 32 -1.45 -14.04 -1.51
C LEU A 32 -2.22 -15.28 -1.97
N GLY A 33 -2.41 -16.24 -1.06
CA GLY A 33 -3.01 -17.52 -1.41
C GLY A 33 -2.00 -18.44 -2.09
N GLN A 34 -2.52 -19.43 -2.79
CA GLN A 34 -1.67 -20.39 -3.48
C GLN A 34 -1.06 -19.73 -4.73
N MET A 35 0.26 -19.81 -4.83
CA MET A 35 1.01 -19.19 -5.92
C MET A 35 1.53 -20.26 -6.88
N ASP A 36 1.50 -19.96 -8.19
CA ASP A 36 2.04 -20.82 -9.23
C ASP A 36 3.34 -20.26 -9.83
N ARG A 37 3.94 -19.29 -9.14
CA ARG A 37 5.19 -18.65 -9.55
C ARG A 37 6.06 -18.39 -8.33
N GLU A 38 7.36 -18.16 -8.56
CA GLU A 38 8.28 -17.79 -7.50
C GLU A 38 7.95 -16.39 -6.97
N LEU A 39 8.30 -16.17 -5.72
CA LEU A 39 8.18 -14.88 -5.06
C LEU A 39 9.54 -14.52 -4.47
N HIS A 40 10.02 -13.32 -4.76
CA HIS A 40 11.29 -12.82 -4.24
C HIS A 40 11.07 -11.49 -3.54
N VAL A 41 11.71 -11.32 -2.39
CA VAL A 41 11.71 -10.05 -1.65
C VAL A 41 13.01 -9.32 -2.01
N VAL A 42 12.87 -8.06 -2.44
CA VAL A 42 14.01 -7.18 -2.73
C VAL A 42 13.98 -6.04 -1.72
N ASP A 43 14.94 -6.01 -0.82
CA ASP A 43 15.02 -4.98 0.23
C ASP A 43 15.87 -3.82 -0.25
N VAL A 44 15.22 -2.80 -0.81
CA VAL A 44 15.91 -1.63 -1.35
C VAL A 44 16.53 -0.76 -0.25
N THR A 45 16.02 -0.86 0.98
CA THR A 45 16.57 -0.09 2.10
C THR A 45 17.97 -0.60 2.49
N ARG A 46 18.29 -1.85 2.10
CA ARG A 46 19.61 -2.47 2.34
C ARG A 46 20.50 -2.42 1.11
N GLY A 47 20.07 -1.75 0.06
CA GLY A 47 20.81 -1.62 -1.18
C GLY A 47 20.77 -2.83 -2.10
N GLU A 48 19.80 -3.73 -1.90
CA GLU A 48 19.64 -4.87 -2.82
C GLU A 48 19.23 -4.36 -4.20
N ASN A 49 19.73 -5.03 -5.22
CA ASN A 49 19.55 -4.61 -6.61
C ASN A 49 18.11 -4.83 -7.09
N LEU A 50 17.56 -3.83 -7.76
CA LEU A 50 16.27 -3.95 -8.42
C LEU A 50 16.43 -4.87 -9.65
N PRO A 51 15.50 -5.81 -9.86
CA PRO A 51 15.60 -6.75 -10.99
C PRO A 51 15.28 -6.07 -12.31
N ASN A 52 15.61 -6.75 -13.40
CA ASN A 52 15.16 -6.34 -14.73
C ASN A 52 13.64 -6.55 -14.78
N HIS A 53 12.88 -5.48 -15.03
CA HIS A 53 11.42 -5.56 -15.01
C HIS A 53 10.83 -6.41 -16.14
N HIS A 54 11.62 -6.70 -17.17
CA HIS A 54 11.16 -7.64 -18.23
C HIS A 54 11.22 -9.10 -17.77
N GLU A 55 11.90 -9.39 -16.67
CA GLU A 55 12.08 -10.77 -16.16
C GLU A 55 11.13 -11.12 -15.03
N ILE A 56 10.24 -10.21 -14.64
CA ILE A 56 9.31 -10.39 -13.52
C ILE A 56 7.87 -10.19 -13.99
N SER A 57 6.92 -10.75 -13.25
CA SER A 57 5.49 -10.69 -13.62
C SER A 57 4.78 -9.50 -12.99
N GLY A 58 5.30 -9.00 -11.87
CA GLY A 58 4.68 -7.89 -11.17
C GLY A 58 5.41 -7.54 -9.90
N VAL A 59 4.95 -6.47 -9.25
CA VAL A 59 5.58 -5.94 -8.02
C VAL A 59 4.49 -5.54 -7.04
N ILE A 60 4.68 -5.91 -5.77
CA ILE A 60 3.93 -5.34 -4.64
C ILE A 60 4.94 -4.51 -3.83
N ILE A 61 4.66 -3.22 -3.63
CA ILE A 61 5.54 -2.33 -2.89
C ILE A 61 4.99 -2.18 -1.46
N THR A 62 5.81 -2.48 -0.46
CA THR A 62 5.37 -2.43 0.95
C THR A 62 5.20 -1.01 1.45
N GLY A 63 4.59 -0.88 2.63
CA GLY A 63 4.63 0.33 3.42
C GLY A 63 6.01 0.56 4.04
N SER A 64 6.16 1.72 4.70
CA SER A 64 7.40 2.13 5.35
C SER A 64 7.10 3.15 6.43
N HIS A 65 7.94 3.19 7.48
CA HIS A 65 7.92 4.29 8.45
C HIS A 65 8.71 5.51 7.96
N ALA A 66 9.48 5.37 6.86
CA ALA A 66 10.10 6.52 6.18
C ALA A 66 9.03 7.32 5.44
N MET A 67 9.38 8.52 5.03
CA MET A 67 8.48 9.38 4.24
C MET A 67 9.07 9.57 2.84
N VAL A 68 8.22 9.52 1.82
CA VAL A 68 8.66 9.76 0.43
C VAL A 68 9.32 11.14 0.33
N THR A 69 8.81 12.11 1.09
CA THR A 69 9.33 13.49 1.11
C THR A 69 10.72 13.63 1.74
N GLU A 70 11.29 12.55 2.31
CA GLU A 70 12.68 12.56 2.79
C GLU A 70 13.68 12.36 1.66
N HIS A 71 13.21 11.93 0.49
CA HIS A 71 14.06 11.74 -0.70
C HIS A 71 15.30 10.87 -0.44
N ARG A 72 15.12 9.78 0.31
CA ARG A 72 16.22 8.86 0.60
C ARG A 72 16.73 8.25 -0.71
N ALA A 73 18.04 7.99 -0.77
CA ALA A 73 18.68 7.52 -2.01
C ALA A 73 18.02 6.25 -2.55
N TRP A 74 17.72 5.26 -1.67
CA TRP A 74 17.07 4.03 -2.11
C TRP A 74 15.66 4.28 -2.66
N SER A 75 14.97 5.27 -2.11
CA SER A 75 13.63 5.64 -2.53
C SER A 75 13.64 6.31 -3.90
N GLU A 76 14.60 7.23 -4.12
CA GLU A 76 14.74 7.90 -5.41
C GLU A 76 15.10 6.91 -6.51
N ARG A 77 16.02 5.96 -6.23
CA ARG A 77 16.37 4.90 -7.20
C ARG A 77 15.16 4.03 -7.51
N SER A 78 14.37 3.69 -6.47
CA SER A 78 13.15 2.90 -6.65
C SER A 78 12.12 3.66 -7.49
N ALA A 79 11.96 4.96 -7.26
CA ALA A 79 11.04 5.79 -8.04
C ALA A 79 11.42 5.79 -9.52
N ASP A 80 12.71 5.95 -9.84
CA ASP A 80 13.19 5.92 -11.23
C ASP A 80 12.89 4.56 -11.88
N TRP A 81 13.16 3.48 -11.16
CA TRP A 81 12.90 2.11 -11.63
C TRP A 81 11.40 1.88 -11.87
N LEU A 82 10.56 2.36 -10.94
CA LEU A 82 9.11 2.23 -11.05
C LEU A 82 8.56 2.99 -12.27
N ALA A 83 9.08 4.20 -12.51
CA ALA A 83 8.64 4.98 -13.67
C ALA A 83 8.91 4.22 -14.98
N GLU A 84 10.08 3.58 -15.09
CA GLU A 84 10.43 2.76 -16.26
C GLU A 84 9.54 1.51 -16.35
N ALA A 85 9.30 0.85 -15.20
CA ALA A 85 8.47 -0.35 -15.16
C ALA A 85 7.04 -0.05 -15.60
N VAL A 86 6.49 1.09 -15.21
CA VAL A 86 5.15 1.53 -15.61
C VAL A 86 5.09 1.72 -17.15
N GLU A 87 6.11 2.34 -17.73
CA GLU A 87 6.17 2.51 -19.19
C GLU A 87 6.23 1.17 -19.93
N ASP A 88 6.83 0.16 -19.29
CA ASP A 88 6.89 -1.20 -19.85
C ASP A 88 5.67 -2.06 -19.47
N ASN A 89 4.64 -1.43 -18.93
CA ASN A 89 3.34 -2.06 -18.63
C ASN A 89 3.42 -3.18 -17.58
N LEU A 90 4.36 -3.11 -16.65
CA LEU A 90 4.46 -4.08 -15.54
C LEU A 90 3.28 -3.89 -14.58
N ALA A 91 2.74 -4.99 -14.07
CA ALA A 91 1.67 -4.94 -13.05
C ALA A 91 2.28 -4.53 -11.70
N ILE A 92 1.74 -3.49 -11.06
CA ILE A 92 2.29 -2.97 -9.81
C ILE A 92 1.15 -2.62 -8.85
N LEU A 93 1.30 -3.02 -7.58
CA LEU A 93 0.41 -2.60 -6.49
C LEU A 93 1.27 -1.95 -5.40
N GLY A 94 1.03 -0.68 -5.13
CA GLY A 94 1.71 0.05 -4.06
C GLY A 94 0.83 0.16 -2.81
N ILE A 95 1.40 -0.14 -1.64
CA ILE A 95 0.72 -0.07 -0.34
C ILE A 95 1.30 1.09 0.45
N CYS A 96 0.47 2.02 0.89
CA CYS A 96 0.82 3.13 1.79
C CYS A 96 2.03 3.92 1.25
N TYR A 97 3.26 3.66 1.75
CA TYR A 97 4.49 4.25 1.20
C TYR A 97 4.59 3.96 -0.30
N GLY A 98 4.32 2.71 -0.71
CA GLY A 98 4.39 2.30 -2.11
C GLY A 98 3.38 3.04 -2.99
N HIS A 99 2.20 3.31 -2.47
CA HIS A 99 1.19 4.12 -3.14
C HIS A 99 1.71 5.56 -3.36
N GLN A 100 2.27 6.15 -2.32
CA GLN A 100 2.83 7.51 -2.38
C GLN A 100 4.06 7.56 -3.31
N LEU A 101 4.90 6.52 -3.26
CA LEU A 101 6.09 6.42 -4.11
C LEU A 101 5.70 6.36 -5.60
N LEU A 102 4.65 5.61 -5.93
CA LEU A 102 4.13 5.56 -7.30
C LEU A 102 3.65 6.94 -7.76
N ALA A 103 2.89 7.64 -6.90
CA ALA A 103 2.42 8.98 -7.24
C ALA A 103 3.60 9.91 -7.52
N TYR A 104 4.61 9.89 -6.64
CA TYR A 104 5.81 10.70 -6.80
C TYR A 104 6.59 10.34 -8.07
N ALA A 105 6.80 9.05 -8.31
CA ALA A 105 7.56 8.56 -9.47
C ALA A 105 6.93 8.97 -10.79
N LEU A 106 5.61 9.12 -10.83
CA LEU A 106 4.86 9.40 -12.05
C LEU A 106 4.51 10.89 -12.20
N GLY A 107 5.05 11.75 -11.33
CA GLY A 107 4.91 13.19 -11.47
C GLY A 107 3.85 13.83 -10.60
N GLY A 108 3.29 13.10 -9.65
CA GLY A 108 2.38 13.62 -8.64
C GLY A 108 3.14 14.26 -7.48
N LYS A 109 2.38 14.65 -6.44
CA LYS A 109 2.97 15.31 -5.28
C LYS A 109 2.50 14.63 -4.00
N VAL A 110 3.43 14.36 -3.09
CA VAL A 110 3.19 13.77 -1.77
C VAL A 110 3.50 14.83 -0.71
N GLY A 111 2.69 14.88 0.33
CA GLY A 111 2.91 15.82 1.42
C GLY A 111 2.04 15.48 2.62
N LYS A 112 2.02 16.36 3.61
CA LYS A 112 1.21 16.16 4.81
C LYS A 112 -0.26 16.04 4.45
N ASN A 113 -0.92 15.05 5.05
CA ASN A 113 -2.36 14.90 4.90
C ASN A 113 -3.04 16.13 5.51
N PRO A 114 -3.88 16.87 4.75
CA PRO A 114 -4.59 18.04 5.29
C PRO A 114 -5.45 17.72 6.51
N PHE A 115 -5.90 16.46 6.64
CA PHE A 115 -6.71 16.01 7.78
C PHE A 115 -5.88 15.44 8.92
N GLY A 116 -4.54 15.47 8.80
CA GLY A 116 -3.63 14.98 9.84
C GLY A 116 -3.47 13.46 9.83
N LEU A 117 -3.18 12.91 11.02
CA LEU A 117 -2.99 11.46 11.19
C LEU A 117 -4.30 10.72 10.96
N GLU A 118 -4.29 9.75 10.05
CA GLU A 118 -5.40 8.80 9.88
C GLU A 118 -4.89 7.44 10.35
N LEU A 119 -5.50 6.90 11.41
CA LEU A 119 -5.06 5.65 12.04
C LEU A 119 -6.28 4.90 12.57
N GLY A 120 -6.41 3.63 12.21
CA GLY A 120 -7.49 2.78 12.69
C GLY A 120 -8.13 1.97 11.58
N THR A 121 -9.35 1.49 11.84
CA THR A 121 -10.19 0.84 10.82
C THR A 121 -11.17 1.88 10.31
N VAL A 122 -11.12 2.12 8.99
CA VAL A 122 -11.96 3.17 8.36
C VAL A 122 -12.80 2.55 7.25
N THR A 123 -13.87 3.25 6.87
CA THR A 123 -14.67 2.89 5.70
C THR A 123 -14.02 3.47 4.46
N ILE A 124 -13.77 2.61 3.49
CA ILE A 124 -13.34 3.01 2.14
C ILE A 124 -14.60 3.06 1.27
N GLU A 125 -14.76 4.14 0.54
CA GLU A 125 -15.86 4.30 -0.40
C GLU A 125 -15.30 4.38 -1.82
N LEU A 126 -15.64 3.39 -2.65
CA LEU A 126 -15.27 3.37 -4.07
C LEU A 126 -16.22 4.24 -4.87
N ASN A 127 -15.70 4.88 -5.90
CA ASN A 127 -16.51 5.68 -6.81
C ASN A 127 -16.91 4.87 -8.05
N ASP A 128 -17.66 5.49 -8.95
CA ASP A 128 -18.17 4.81 -10.16
C ASP A 128 -17.04 4.32 -11.07
N GLY A 129 -15.86 4.95 -11.02
CA GLY A 129 -14.70 4.51 -11.79
C GLY A 129 -14.22 3.12 -11.43
N ALA A 130 -14.47 2.68 -10.20
CA ALA A 130 -14.05 1.35 -9.75
C ALA A 130 -14.91 0.23 -10.36
N GLU A 131 -16.13 0.52 -10.82
CA GLU A 131 -17.07 -0.50 -11.34
C GLU A 131 -16.52 -1.25 -12.54
N ASN A 132 -15.67 -0.60 -13.33
CA ASN A 132 -15.09 -1.21 -14.53
C ASN A 132 -13.58 -1.40 -14.39
N ASP A 133 -13.02 -1.21 -13.19
CA ASP A 133 -11.59 -1.38 -12.95
C ASP A 133 -11.25 -2.87 -12.84
N SER A 134 -10.17 -3.31 -13.50
CA SER A 134 -9.83 -4.74 -13.54
C SER A 134 -9.47 -5.33 -12.18
N LEU A 135 -9.08 -4.51 -11.21
CA LEU A 135 -8.75 -4.99 -9.87
C LEU A 135 -9.90 -4.78 -8.88
N PHE A 136 -10.64 -3.67 -8.99
CA PHE A 136 -11.61 -3.27 -7.97
C PHE A 136 -13.08 -3.53 -8.34
N SER A 137 -13.39 -3.96 -9.57
CA SER A 137 -14.78 -4.13 -10.02
C SER A 137 -15.57 -5.15 -9.20
N SER A 138 -14.89 -6.11 -8.56
CA SER A 138 -15.57 -7.11 -7.72
C SER A 138 -15.70 -6.71 -6.25
N PHE A 139 -15.17 -5.54 -5.88
CA PHE A 139 -15.28 -5.05 -4.50
C PHE A 139 -16.64 -4.41 -4.26
N PRO A 140 -17.20 -4.53 -3.06
CA PRO A 140 -18.41 -3.75 -2.74
C PRO A 140 -18.07 -2.25 -2.72
N ARG A 141 -19.09 -1.44 -2.92
CA ARG A 141 -18.94 0.03 -2.96
C ARG A 141 -18.33 0.57 -1.66
N GLN A 142 -18.61 -0.07 -0.54
CA GLN A 142 -18.02 0.30 0.75
C GLN A 142 -17.46 -0.94 1.44
N PHE A 143 -16.30 -0.78 2.07
CA PHE A 143 -15.67 -1.85 2.87
C PHE A 143 -14.76 -1.23 3.91
N PHE A 144 -14.42 -2.01 4.94
CA PHE A 144 -13.50 -1.57 5.99
C PHE A 144 -12.06 -1.90 5.63
N ALA A 145 -11.14 -1.00 6.00
CA ALA A 145 -9.71 -1.21 5.81
C ALA A 145 -8.93 -0.58 6.96
N HIS A 146 -7.74 -1.11 7.21
CA HIS A 146 -6.82 -0.56 8.21
C HIS A 146 -5.95 0.52 7.59
N VAL A 147 -5.80 1.64 8.27
CA VAL A 147 -4.99 2.78 7.81
C VAL A 147 -4.03 3.22 8.90
N SER A 148 -2.86 3.72 8.48
CA SER A 148 -1.87 4.30 9.41
C SER A 148 -0.95 5.22 8.58
N HIS A 149 -1.31 6.51 8.49
CA HIS A 149 -0.48 7.45 7.71
C HIS A 149 -0.67 8.89 8.15
N THR A 150 0.34 9.71 7.91
CA THR A 150 0.32 11.16 8.15
C THR A 150 0.56 11.95 6.87
N GLN A 151 1.02 11.27 5.82
CA GLN A 151 1.21 11.89 4.51
C GLN A 151 0.23 11.27 3.51
N SER A 152 -0.04 12.00 2.44
CA SER A 152 -1.01 11.67 1.42
C SER A 152 -0.47 12.03 0.05
N VAL A 153 -1.07 11.45 -0.98
CA VAL A 153 -0.91 11.95 -2.35
C VAL A 153 -1.74 13.23 -2.45
N ILE A 154 -1.06 14.37 -2.52
CA ILE A 154 -1.68 15.69 -2.54
C ILE A 154 -2.15 16.06 -3.96
N LEU A 155 -1.37 15.64 -4.96
CA LEU A 155 -1.71 15.89 -6.37
C LEU A 155 -1.44 14.61 -7.13
N LEU A 156 -2.48 14.10 -7.79
CA LEU A 156 -2.36 12.89 -8.61
C LEU A 156 -1.51 13.17 -9.86
N PRO A 157 -0.69 12.22 -10.30
CA PRO A 157 -0.02 12.36 -11.60
C PRO A 157 -1.02 12.40 -12.76
N PRO A 158 -0.61 12.92 -13.93
CA PRO A 158 -1.57 13.25 -15.00
C PRO A 158 -2.47 12.12 -15.48
N ARG A 159 -1.98 10.88 -15.52
CA ARG A 159 -2.77 9.74 -16.06
C ARG A 159 -3.53 8.99 -14.97
N ALA A 160 -3.39 9.39 -13.72
CA ALA A 160 -4.00 8.68 -12.59
C ALA A 160 -5.50 8.92 -12.51
N VAL A 161 -6.21 7.89 -12.08
CA VAL A 161 -7.66 7.91 -11.89
C VAL A 161 -7.95 7.55 -10.43
N LYS A 162 -8.62 8.46 -9.72
CA LYS A 162 -9.08 8.20 -8.36
C LYS A 162 -10.22 7.17 -8.41
N LEU A 163 -10.11 6.13 -7.58
CA LEU A 163 -11.13 5.08 -7.50
C LEU A 163 -11.83 5.02 -6.15
N GLY A 164 -11.25 5.60 -5.09
CA GLY A 164 -11.89 5.55 -3.78
C GLY A 164 -11.25 6.46 -2.75
N GLN A 165 -11.98 6.68 -1.67
CA GLN A 165 -11.60 7.61 -0.61
C GLN A 165 -12.06 7.10 0.76
N SER A 166 -11.55 7.72 1.82
CA SER A 166 -12.10 7.63 3.18
C SER A 166 -12.45 9.04 3.65
N GLU A 167 -12.96 9.14 4.86
CA GLU A 167 -13.31 10.45 5.43
C GLU A 167 -12.11 11.41 5.49
N ARG A 168 -10.91 10.87 5.74
CA ARG A 168 -9.70 11.68 5.95
C ARG A 168 -8.64 11.50 4.87
N GLU A 169 -8.94 10.74 3.81
CA GLU A 169 -8.00 10.55 2.71
C GLU A 169 -8.73 10.53 1.38
N THR A 170 -8.50 11.57 0.61
CA THR A 170 -9.14 11.75 -0.70
C THR A 170 -8.69 10.67 -1.70
N ASN A 171 -7.44 10.23 -1.62
CA ASN A 171 -6.83 9.34 -2.61
C ASN A 171 -6.47 7.98 -2.00
N GLN A 172 -7.46 7.34 -1.35
CA GLN A 172 -7.27 6.01 -0.74
C GLN A 172 -7.01 4.92 -1.76
N VAL A 173 -7.65 5.01 -2.93
CA VAL A 173 -7.51 4.01 -3.99
C VAL A 173 -7.32 4.75 -5.30
N VAL A 174 -6.22 4.45 -5.99
CA VAL A 174 -5.86 5.13 -7.25
C VAL A 174 -5.37 4.10 -8.26
N ARG A 175 -5.84 4.21 -9.50
CA ARG A 175 -5.20 3.53 -10.63
C ARG A 175 -4.28 4.53 -11.31
N PHE A 176 -2.97 4.27 -11.24
CA PHE A 176 -1.94 5.17 -11.80
C PHE A 176 -1.71 4.96 -13.29
N ALA A 177 -1.90 3.74 -13.76
CA ALA A 177 -1.76 3.34 -15.16
C ALA A 177 -2.59 2.08 -15.38
N GLU A 178 -2.63 1.57 -16.60
CA GLU A 178 -3.51 0.44 -16.94
C GLU A 178 -3.38 -0.76 -16.01
N ARG A 179 -2.14 -1.05 -15.54
CA ARG A 179 -1.86 -2.19 -14.68
C ARG A 179 -1.16 -1.78 -13.38
N VAL A 180 -1.36 -0.53 -12.95
CA VAL A 180 -0.66 0.03 -11.79
C VAL A 180 -1.66 0.66 -10.84
N TRP A 181 -1.73 0.13 -9.62
CA TRP A 181 -2.64 0.61 -8.58
C TRP A 181 -1.87 0.97 -7.32
N GLY A 182 -2.45 1.85 -6.55
CA GLY A 182 -1.98 2.16 -5.21
C GLY A 182 -3.14 2.29 -4.25
N VAL A 183 -2.90 1.82 -3.03
CA VAL A 183 -3.86 1.97 -1.93
C VAL A 183 -3.13 2.59 -0.73
N GLN A 184 -3.76 3.59 -0.11
CA GLN A 184 -3.19 4.22 1.08
C GLN A 184 -3.38 3.32 2.31
N PHE A 185 -4.42 2.49 2.31
CA PHE A 185 -4.68 1.54 3.38
C PHE A 185 -3.74 0.33 3.30
N HIS A 186 -3.77 -0.50 4.34
CA HIS A 186 -2.90 -1.67 4.50
C HIS A 186 -3.71 -2.97 4.41
N PRO A 187 -3.75 -3.61 3.23
CA PRO A 187 -4.46 -4.89 3.11
C PRO A 187 -3.78 -6.03 3.85
N GLU A 188 -2.48 -5.85 4.19
CA GLU A 188 -1.70 -6.87 4.88
C GLU A 188 -1.83 -6.81 6.40
N PHE A 189 -2.32 -5.70 6.98
CA PHE A 189 -2.39 -5.56 8.43
C PHE A 189 -3.46 -6.46 9.03
N SER A 190 -3.16 -7.05 10.18
CA SER A 190 -4.14 -7.72 11.01
C SER A 190 -4.82 -6.72 11.95
N MET A 191 -5.97 -7.12 12.49
CA MET A 191 -6.64 -6.37 13.53
C MET A 191 -5.70 -6.13 14.73
N ASP A 192 -4.91 -7.14 15.10
CA ASP A 192 -3.97 -7.04 16.22
C ASP A 192 -2.90 -5.97 15.94
N TYR A 193 -2.44 -5.87 14.74
CA TYR A 193 -1.46 -4.84 14.41
C TYR A 193 -2.07 -3.43 14.37
N UNK A 194 -3.30 -3.11 13.83
CA UNK A 194 -3.92 -2.06 13.84
C UNK A 194 -3.99 -1.63 15.06
N ARG A 195 -4.44 -2.52 16.29
CA ARG A 195 -4.57 -2.22 17.72
C ARG A 195 -3.23 -1.85 18.36
N TYR A 196 -2.20 -2.60 18.05
CA TYR A 196 -0.85 -2.30 18.53
C TYR A 196 -0.42 -0.88 18.11
N GLU A 197 -0.67 -0.49 16.86
CA GLU A 197 -0.32 0.86 16.40
C GLU A 197 -1.13 1.94 17.09
N ILE A 198 -2.43 1.72 17.29
CA ILE A 198 -3.27 2.68 18.02
C ILE A 198 -2.71 2.92 19.43
N ASP A 199 -2.35 1.83 20.14
CA ASP A 199 -1.77 1.96 21.48
C ASP A 199 -0.41 2.66 21.45
N ARG A 200 0.42 2.33 20.46
CA ARG A 200 1.75 2.95 20.30
C ARG A 200 1.64 4.45 20.05
N TYR A 201 0.64 4.86 19.27
CA TYR A 201 0.44 6.27 18.90
C TYR A 201 -0.58 6.98 19.80
N ARG A 202 -0.96 6.38 20.91
CA ARG A 202 -2.00 6.87 21.84
C ARG A 202 -1.82 8.36 22.17
N HIS A 203 -0.60 8.75 22.57
CA HIS A 203 -0.29 10.14 22.93
C HIS A 203 -0.50 11.08 21.74
N ARG A 204 0.00 10.69 20.58
CA ARG A 204 -0.11 11.49 19.36
C ARG A 204 -1.56 11.63 18.89
N LEU A 205 -2.33 10.56 19.01
CA LEU A 205 -3.76 10.58 18.68
C LEU A 205 -4.49 11.56 19.60
N THR A 206 -4.22 11.49 20.91
CA THR A 206 -4.85 12.39 21.88
C THR A 206 -4.49 13.85 21.58
N GLN A 207 -3.23 14.12 21.27
CA GLN A 207 -2.80 15.49 20.89
C GLN A 207 -3.53 15.97 19.62
N ALA A 208 -3.90 15.05 18.72
CA ALA A 208 -4.63 15.37 17.50
C ALA A 208 -6.14 15.41 17.71
N GLY A 209 -6.62 15.28 18.96
CA GLY A 209 -8.04 15.33 19.28
C GLY A 209 -8.81 14.07 18.92
N GLN A 210 -8.13 12.94 18.84
CA GLN A 210 -8.75 11.65 18.54
C GLN A 210 -8.80 10.76 19.78
N UNK A 211 -9.47 9.65 19.94
CA UNK A 211 -9.61 9.08 20.67
C UNK A 211 -9.15 8.02 20.60
N PRO A 212 -8.21 7.48 21.17
CA PRO A 212 -7.62 6.16 20.97
C PRO A 212 -8.47 5.00 21.46
N GLN A 213 -9.15 5.16 22.58
CA GLN A 213 -10.00 4.09 23.08
C GLN A 213 -11.14 3.78 22.13
N GLN A 214 -11.73 4.82 21.53
CA GLN A 214 -12.79 4.64 20.54
C GLN A 214 -12.25 3.93 19.30
N LEU A 215 -11.04 4.31 18.85
CA LEU A 215 -10.42 3.66 17.69
C LEU A 215 -10.18 2.17 17.94
N LEU A 216 -9.75 1.82 19.18
CA LEU A 216 -9.57 0.42 19.56
C LEU A 216 -10.90 -0.35 19.54
N GLU A 217 -11.97 0.27 20.02
CA GLU A 217 -13.31 -0.35 20.04
C GLU A 217 -13.86 -0.54 18.63
N GLN A 218 -13.52 0.36 17.72
CA GLN A 218 -13.96 0.30 16.31
C GLN A 218 -13.09 -0.63 15.45
N THR A 219 -11.95 -1.09 15.98
CA THR A 219 -11.07 -1.99 15.23
C THR A 219 -11.75 -3.33 15.00
N GLN A 220 -11.76 -3.79 13.74
CA GLN A 220 -12.42 -5.03 13.37
C GLN A 220 -11.68 -5.71 12.23
N GLU A 221 -11.99 -6.95 11.96
CA GLU A 221 -11.40 -7.70 10.85
C GLU A 221 -11.78 -7.04 9.51
N THR A 222 -10.85 -7.09 8.55
CA THR A 222 -11.02 -6.46 7.24
C THR A 222 -10.79 -7.47 6.11
N PRO A 223 -11.62 -8.53 6.04
CA PRO A 223 -11.39 -9.60 5.07
C PRO A 223 -11.46 -9.15 3.61
N ILE A 224 -12.27 -8.16 3.34
CA ILE A 224 -12.39 -7.62 1.99
C ILE A 224 -11.09 -6.92 1.55
N UNK A 225 -10.52 -6.21 2.32
CA UNK A 225 -9.45 -5.59 2.04
C UNK A 225 -8.40 -6.43 1.83
N ALA A 226 -8.32 -7.36 2.75
CA ALA A 226 -7.25 -8.36 2.70
C ALA A 226 -7.27 -9.18 1.40
N SER A 227 -8.41 -9.40 0.79
CA SER A 227 -8.52 -10.15 -0.47
C SER A 227 -7.86 -9.44 -1.66
N LEU A 228 -7.55 -8.17 -1.54
CA LEU A 228 -6.93 -7.38 -2.61
C LEU A 228 -5.62 -8.01 -3.10
N LEU A 229 -4.81 -8.51 -2.17
CA LEU A 229 -3.50 -9.09 -2.51
C LEU A 229 -3.66 -10.33 -3.39
N GLN A 230 -4.62 -11.20 -3.04
CA GLN A 230 -4.90 -12.39 -3.85
C GLN A 230 -5.45 -12.00 -5.23
N LYS A 231 -6.36 -11.00 -5.29
CA LYS A 231 -6.91 -10.54 -6.56
C LYS A 231 -5.82 -9.95 -7.46
N PHE A 232 -4.88 -9.21 -6.90
CA PHE A 232 -3.75 -8.68 -7.68
C PHE A 232 -2.93 -9.82 -8.29
N CYS A 233 -2.66 -10.87 -7.51
CA CYS A 233 -1.91 -12.03 -8.05
C CYS A 233 -2.67 -12.71 -9.19
N GLN A 234 -3.99 -12.73 -9.14
CA GLN A 234 -4.81 -13.39 -10.17
C GLN A 234 -4.78 -12.68 -11.52
N ILE A 235 -4.42 -11.39 -11.55
CA ILE A 235 -4.34 -10.65 -12.82
C ILE A 235 -2.93 -10.60 -13.42
N LEU A 236 -1.94 -11.24 -12.76
CA LEU A 236 -0.57 -11.26 -13.29
C LEU A 236 -0.50 -12.12 -14.56
N GLU A 237 0.30 -11.64 -15.51
CA GLU A 237 0.57 -12.32 -16.78
C GLU A 237 2.02 -12.78 -16.83
N ASP A 238 2.35 -13.66 -17.78
CA ASP A 238 3.72 -14.16 -17.97
C ASP A 238 4.52 -13.30 -18.95
#